data_226c8ab6e353a72e16c450a58de6d130
#
_entry.id   226c8ab6e353a72e16c450a58de6d130
#
_cell.length_a   1.000
_cell.length_b   1.000
_cell.length_c   1.000
_cell.angle_alpha   90.00
_cell.angle_beta   90.00
_cell.angle_gamma   90.00
#
_symmetry.space_group_name_H-M   'P 1'
#
loop_
_entity.id
_entity.type
_entity.pdbx_description
1 polymer ?
#
loop_
_entity_poly.entity_id
_entity_poly.type
_entity_poly.pdbx_seq_one_letter_code
_entity_poly.pdbx_strand_id
1 'polypeptide(L)'
;MANSTSHAALPFPVKNARFTILVPYLDADGDPTDPTTPDTEFSVDAGAFADCAEEVTTISGSNGVGYITLTGAETNGSMVAVVAKVASGPKATITTLYPRVLPIIVSGTASAGAAGTLTLPSTIFSRLNYFNGAIIRTTGGTGGGGTGGANNQARIITGCTAAGVLSVSPNWETTPDNTTTFDILGWEGWHGQT
;
A
#
# COMPACT_ATOMS: atom_id res chain seq x y z
N MET A 1 0.71 -1.77 23.78
CA MET A 1 -0.03 -1.79 22.51
C MET A 1 0.98 -1.52 21.42
N ALA A 2 1.26 -2.51 20.57
CA ALA A 2 2.11 -2.29 19.41
C ALA A 2 1.30 -1.43 18.43
N ASN A 3 1.66 -0.18 18.30
CA ASN A 3 1.09 0.68 17.28
C ASN A 3 1.67 0.20 15.95
N SER A 4 0.88 -0.54 15.19
CA SER A 4 1.27 -0.95 13.82
C SER A 4 1.25 0.30 12.95
N THR A 5 2.40 0.97 12.88
CA THR A 5 2.59 2.22 12.14
C THR A 5 2.73 2.01 10.63
N SER A 6 2.54 0.77 10.15
CA SER A 6 2.82 0.40 8.76
C SER A 6 1.64 0.54 7.79
N HIS A 7 0.41 0.70 8.29
CA HIS A 7 -0.76 0.51 7.45
C HIS A 7 -1.20 1.71 6.59
N ALA A 8 -0.84 2.93 6.92
CA ALA A 8 -1.30 4.12 6.20
C ALA A 8 -0.14 4.89 5.56
N ALA A 9 0.48 4.30 4.56
CA ALA A 9 1.65 4.91 3.91
C ALA A 9 1.30 6.11 3.01
N LEU A 10 0.15 6.06 2.34
CA LEU A 10 -0.25 7.05 1.34
C LEU A 10 -1.68 7.53 1.60
N PRO A 11 -2.01 8.79 1.26
CA PRO A 11 -3.36 9.32 1.40
C PRO A 11 -4.34 8.80 0.32
N PHE A 12 -3.86 8.06 -0.66
CA PHE A 12 -4.63 7.48 -1.76
C PHE A 12 -3.98 6.18 -2.25
N PRO A 13 -4.76 5.26 -2.82
CA PRO A 13 -4.21 4.03 -3.39
C PRO A 13 -3.39 4.34 -4.65
N VAL A 14 -2.24 3.70 -4.77
CA VAL A 14 -1.40 3.68 -5.98
C VAL A 14 -1.54 2.32 -6.63
N LYS A 15 -1.70 2.31 -7.94
CA LYS A 15 -1.83 1.07 -8.72
C LYS A 15 -0.62 0.17 -8.50
N ASN A 16 -0.89 -1.12 -8.27
CA ASN A 16 0.13 -2.13 -8.04
C ASN A 16 1.01 -1.87 -6.78
N ALA A 17 0.40 -1.34 -5.71
CA ALA A 17 1.05 -1.18 -4.41
C ALA A 17 0.08 -1.50 -3.27
N ARG A 18 0.57 -2.09 -2.20
CA ARG A 18 -0.24 -2.39 -1.00
C ARG A 18 -0.90 -1.12 -0.48
N PHE A 19 -2.17 -1.25 -0.11
CA PHE A 19 -2.94 -0.13 0.44
C PHE A 19 -3.93 -0.61 1.50
N THR A 20 -3.95 0.05 2.65
CA THR A 20 -4.86 -0.28 3.75
C THR A 20 -6.09 0.60 3.71
N ILE A 21 -7.25 -0.02 3.86
CA ILE A 21 -8.55 0.65 3.97
C ILE A 21 -9.26 0.27 5.26
N LEU A 22 -10.16 1.16 5.69
CA LEU A 22 -11.14 0.85 6.71
C LEU A 22 -12.40 0.30 6.06
N VAL A 23 -12.98 -0.72 6.67
CA VAL A 23 -14.23 -1.34 6.22
C VAL A 23 -15.23 -1.40 7.38
N PRO A 24 -16.47 -0.94 7.17
CA PRO A 24 -17.51 -1.08 8.16
C PRO A 24 -18.17 -2.47 8.08
N TYR A 25 -18.58 -2.99 9.22
CA TYR A 25 -19.43 -4.17 9.34
C TYR A 25 -20.76 -3.82 10.02
N LEU A 26 -21.83 -4.34 9.45
CA LEU A 26 -23.18 -4.14 9.94
C LEU A 26 -23.84 -5.49 10.17
N ASP A 27 -24.69 -5.60 11.19
CA ASP A 27 -25.55 -6.76 11.39
C ASP A 27 -26.79 -6.77 10.47
N ALA A 28 -27.70 -7.72 10.66
CA ALA A 28 -28.93 -7.85 9.85
C ALA A 28 -29.83 -6.63 9.93
N ASP A 29 -29.84 -5.97 11.06
CA ASP A 29 -30.66 -4.79 11.33
C ASP A 29 -30.00 -3.50 10.79
N GLY A 30 -28.71 -3.57 10.49
CA GLY A 30 -27.89 -2.47 10.00
C GLY A 30 -27.12 -1.75 11.09
N ASP A 31 -27.02 -2.34 12.26
CA ASP A 31 -26.24 -1.80 13.37
C ASP A 31 -24.76 -2.20 13.26
N PRO A 32 -23.82 -1.33 13.68
CA PRO A 32 -22.40 -1.67 13.66
C PRO A 32 -22.11 -2.89 14.54
N THR A 33 -21.42 -3.88 13.98
CA THR A 33 -21.07 -5.12 14.70
C THR A 33 -19.70 -5.63 14.27
N ASP A 34 -18.95 -6.22 15.20
CA ASP A 34 -17.67 -6.83 14.87
C ASP A 34 -17.89 -8.21 14.21
N PRO A 35 -17.22 -8.51 13.08
CA PRO A 35 -17.39 -9.78 12.41
C PRO A 35 -16.77 -10.92 13.21
N THR A 36 -17.50 -12.04 13.33
CA THR A 36 -16.98 -13.27 13.95
C THR A 36 -16.23 -14.15 12.95
N THR A 37 -16.62 -14.09 11.69
CA THR A 37 -16.01 -14.82 10.57
C THR A 37 -16.01 -13.92 9.35
N PRO A 38 -15.03 -12.99 9.23
CA PRO A 38 -14.96 -12.11 8.08
C PRO A 38 -14.79 -12.93 6.80
N ASP A 39 -15.40 -12.47 5.73
CA ASP A 39 -15.31 -13.01 4.39
C ASP A 39 -15.23 -11.80 3.45
N THR A 40 -14.02 -11.46 3.04
CA THR A 40 -13.75 -10.24 2.29
C THR A 40 -13.38 -10.60 0.85
N GLU A 41 -14.09 -10.03 -0.08
CA GLU A 41 -13.87 -10.24 -1.51
C GLU A 41 -13.53 -8.93 -2.20
N PHE A 42 -12.83 -9.02 -3.31
CA PHE A 42 -12.53 -7.88 -4.17
C PHE A 42 -12.89 -8.15 -5.62
N SER A 43 -13.14 -7.08 -6.35
CA SER A 43 -13.32 -7.09 -7.81
C SER A 43 -12.50 -5.96 -8.42
N VAL A 44 -11.80 -6.27 -9.50
CA VAL A 44 -10.98 -5.30 -10.26
C VAL A 44 -11.68 -5.00 -11.57
N ASP A 45 -11.84 -3.71 -11.87
CA ASP A 45 -12.42 -3.20 -13.13
C ASP A 45 -13.77 -3.86 -13.48
N ALA A 46 -14.62 -4.06 -12.46
CA ALA A 46 -15.93 -4.73 -12.55
C ALA A 46 -15.87 -6.20 -13.03
N GLY A 47 -14.74 -6.87 -12.82
CA GLY A 47 -14.59 -8.31 -13.03
C GLY A 47 -15.33 -9.15 -11.98
N ALA A 48 -15.14 -10.46 -12.02
CA ALA A 48 -15.68 -11.35 -11.00
C ALA A 48 -15.06 -11.06 -9.63
N PHE A 49 -15.84 -11.25 -8.56
CA PHE A 49 -15.32 -11.21 -7.20
C PHE A 49 -14.44 -12.43 -6.91
N ALA A 50 -13.38 -12.21 -6.17
CA ALA A 50 -12.46 -13.21 -5.65
C ALA A 50 -12.12 -12.89 -4.20
N ASP A 51 -11.73 -13.90 -3.43
CA ASP A 51 -11.31 -13.72 -2.04
C ASP A 51 -10.09 -12.79 -1.94
N CYS A 52 -10.09 -11.89 -0.98
CA CYS A 52 -8.92 -11.10 -0.67
C CYS A 52 -7.79 -11.98 -0.11
N ALA A 53 -6.55 -11.58 -0.35
CA ALA A 53 -5.39 -12.31 0.19
C ALA A 53 -5.30 -12.23 1.73
N GLU A 54 -5.86 -11.20 2.30
CA GLU A 54 -5.95 -11.01 3.75
C GLU A 54 -7.42 -10.75 4.13
N GLU A 55 -7.81 -11.17 5.35
CA GLU A 55 -9.11 -10.87 5.90
C GLU A 55 -9.07 -9.59 6.74
N VAL A 56 -10.25 -9.02 6.98
CA VAL A 56 -10.37 -7.82 7.80
C VAL A 56 -9.96 -8.13 9.24
N THR A 57 -9.13 -7.26 9.79
CA THR A 57 -8.77 -7.23 11.20
C THR A 57 -9.61 -6.19 11.94
N THR A 58 -10.31 -6.62 12.98
CA THR A 58 -11.11 -5.73 13.83
C THR A 58 -10.23 -4.74 14.57
N ILE A 59 -10.65 -3.48 14.62
CA ILE A 59 -9.97 -2.46 15.42
C ILE A 59 -10.46 -2.54 16.85
N SER A 60 -9.57 -2.82 17.80
CA SER A 60 -9.94 -2.93 19.22
C SER A 60 -10.56 -1.63 19.74
N GLY A 61 -11.74 -1.77 20.35
CA GLY A 61 -12.51 -0.64 20.90
C GLY A 61 -13.39 0.09 19.89
N SER A 62 -13.39 -0.33 18.61
CA SER A 62 -14.41 0.05 17.65
C SER A 62 -15.46 -1.06 17.55
N ASN A 63 -16.72 -0.71 17.49
CA ASN A 63 -17.77 -1.67 17.18
C ASN A 63 -18.09 -1.54 15.68
N GLY A 64 -17.94 -2.63 14.92
CA GLY A 64 -18.27 -2.68 13.49
C GLY A 64 -17.30 -1.96 12.56
N VAL A 65 -16.06 -1.71 12.96
CA VAL A 65 -15.03 -1.18 12.06
C VAL A 65 -13.77 -2.02 12.12
N GLY A 66 -13.32 -2.47 10.96
CA GLY A 66 -12.05 -3.15 10.80
C GLY A 66 -11.17 -2.47 9.72
N TYR A 67 -10.00 -3.01 9.52
CA TYR A 67 -9.14 -2.64 8.39
C TYR A 67 -8.70 -3.89 7.62
N ILE A 68 -8.44 -3.70 6.35
CA ILE A 68 -7.81 -4.71 5.48
C ILE A 68 -6.69 -4.05 4.69
N THR A 69 -5.60 -4.78 4.51
CA THR A 69 -4.50 -4.35 3.63
C THR A 69 -4.58 -5.10 2.32
N LEU A 70 -5.03 -4.43 1.29
CA LEU A 70 -5.03 -4.96 -0.07
C LEU A 70 -3.59 -5.10 -0.57
N THR A 71 -3.32 -6.18 -1.28
CA THR A 71 -2.05 -6.44 -1.95
C THR A 71 -1.88 -5.54 -3.18
N GLY A 72 -0.66 -5.47 -3.72
CA GLY A 72 -0.42 -4.77 -4.98
C GLY A 72 -1.15 -5.42 -6.16
N ALA A 73 -1.39 -6.73 -6.14
CA ALA A 73 -2.18 -7.42 -7.16
C ALA A 73 -3.65 -6.99 -7.13
N GLU A 74 -4.24 -6.90 -5.94
CA GLU A 74 -5.63 -6.48 -5.75
C GLU A 74 -5.86 -5.00 -6.07
N THR A 75 -4.85 -4.16 -5.92
CA THR A 75 -4.90 -2.74 -6.30
C THR A 75 -4.52 -2.48 -7.76
N ASN A 76 -4.29 -3.52 -8.57
CA ASN A 76 -3.81 -3.39 -9.96
C ASN A 76 -4.93 -3.11 -10.98
N GLY A 77 -5.98 -2.41 -10.58
CA GLY A 77 -7.08 -1.96 -11.44
C GLY A 77 -7.21 -0.44 -11.51
N SER A 78 -8.09 0.03 -12.36
CA SER A 78 -8.52 1.44 -12.39
C SER A 78 -9.64 1.70 -11.38
N MET A 79 -10.40 0.66 -11.06
CA MET A 79 -11.42 0.63 -10.03
C MET A 79 -11.29 -0.70 -9.27
N VAL A 80 -11.34 -0.64 -7.95
CA VAL A 80 -11.35 -1.82 -7.08
C VAL A 80 -12.54 -1.70 -6.13
N ALA A 81 -13.43 -2.67 -6.20
CA ALA A 81 -14.52 -2.80 -5.22
C ALA A 81 -14.12 -3.85 -4.19
N VAL A 82 -14.23 -3.52 -2.92
CA VAL A 82 -14.01 -4.44 -1.80
C VAL A 82 -15.35 -4.64 -1.09
N VAL A 83 -15.76 -5.89 -0.98
CA VAL A 83 -16.96 -6.30 -0.28
C VAL A 83 -16.55 -6.94 1.03
N ALA A 84 -16.97 -6.36 2.13
CA ALA A 84 -16.83 -6.95 3.46
C ALA A 84 -18.17 -7.55 3.90
N LYS A 85 -18.17 -8.85 4.14
CA LYS A 85 -19.32 -9.64 4.59
C LYS A 85 -18.87 -10.64 5.66
N VAL A 86 -19.80 -11.31 6.29
CA VAL A 86 -19.53 -12.48 7.12
C VAL A 86 -20.08 -13.71 6.41
N ALA A 87 -19.41 -14.86 6.53
CA ALA A 87 -19.75 -16.08 5.79
C ALA A 87 -21.19 -16.59 6.01
N SER A 88 -21.85 -16.23 7.10
CA SER A 88 -23.19 -16.71 7.45
C SER A 88 -24.15 -15.61 7.84
N GLY A 89 -24.02 -14.42 7.32
CA GLY A 89 -24.85 -13.35 7.85
C GLY A 89 -24.96 -12.14 6.98
N PRO A 90 -25.23 -11.02 7.56
CA PRO A 90 -26.16 -10.03 7.17
C PRO A 90 -25.68 -9.14 6.01
N LYS A 91 -25.55 -7.88 6.21
CA LYS A 91 -25.37 -6.95 5.07
C LYS A 91 -23.92 -6.83 4.66
N ALA A 92 -23.61 -7.17 3.41
CA ALA A 92 -22.33 -6.82 2.82
C ALA A 92 -22.17 -5.30 2.72
N THR A 93 -21.02 -4.79 3.11
CA THR A 93 -20.64 -3.40 2.88
C THR A 93 -19.66 -3.32 1.72
N ILE A 94 -19.72 -2.25 0.93
CA ILE A 94 -18.89 -2.09 -0.26
C ILE A 94 -18.06 -0.81 -0.12
N THR A 95 -16.75 -0.97 -0.25
CA THR A 95 -15.81 0.16 -0.36
C THR A 95 -15.21 0.17 -1.77
N THR A 96 -15.33 1.28 -2.46
CA THR A 96 -14.76 1.43 -3.81
C THR A 96 -13.53 2.33 -3.79
N LEU A 97 -12.47 1.89 -4.44
CA LEU A 97 -11.20 2.58 -4.57
C LEU A 97 -10.91 2.87 -6.04
N TYR A 98 -10.16 3.93 -6.29
CA TYR A 98 -9.66 4.30 -7.61
C TYR A 98 -8.14 4.44 -7.57
N PRO A 99 -7.38 3.35 -7.72
CA PRO A 99 -5.94 3.38 -7.67
C PRO A 99 -5.35 4.26 -8.76
N ARG A 100 -4.42 5.15 -8.39
CA ARG A 100 -3.81 6.09 -9.32
C ARG A 100 -2.63 5.46 -10.05
N VAL A 101 -2.55 5.69 -11.35
CA VAL A 101 -1.32 5.49 -12.14
C VAL A 101 -0.50 6.77 -12.05
N LEU A 102 0.71 6.65 -11.52
CA LEU A 102 1.62 7.79 -11.39
C LEU A 102 2.79 7.63 -12.37
N PRO A 103 3.29 8.74 -12.97
CA PRO A 103 4.44 8.67 -13.86
C PRO A 103 5.68 8.19 -13.12
N ILE A 104 6.41 7.28 -13.74
CA ILE A 104 7.70 6.81 -13.22
C ILE A 104 8.76 7.87 -13.58
N ILE A 105 9.44 8.39 -12.56
CA ILE A 105 10.57 9.33 -12.71
C ILE A 105 11.85 8.55 -12.97
N VAL A 106 12.08 7.51 -12.15
CA VAL A 106 13.26 6.65 -12.24
C VAL A 106 12.95 5.28 -11.69
N SER A 107 13.57 4.26 -12.26
CA SER A 107 13.53 2.87 -11.78
C SER A 107 14.94 2.37 -11.54
N GLY A 108 15.09 1.41 -10.63
CA GLY A 108 16.39 0.81 -10.35
C GLY A 108 16.33 -0.37 -9.39
N THR A 109 17.53 -0.87 -9.07
CA THR A 109 17.72 -1.83 -7.97
C THR A 109 18.46 -1.12 -6.85
N ALA A 110 17.99 -1.26 -5.62
CA ALA A 110 18.61 -0.65 -4.46
C ALA A 110 20.04 -1.17 -4.26
N SER A 111 20.93 -0.34 -3.76
CA SER A 111 22.26 -0.79 -3.33
C SER A 111 22.28 -1.27 -1.88
N ALA A 112 21.31 -0.80 -1.07
CA ALA A 112 21.08 -1.20 0.32
C ALA A 112 19.69 -0.75 0.78
N GLY A 113 19.23 -1.27 1.93
CA GLY A 113 18.03 -0.81 2.60
C GLY A 113 18.07 -1.05 4.09
N ALA A 114 17.19 -0.35 4.80
CA ALA A 114 16.94 -0.52 6.23
C ALA A 114 15.46 -0.20 6.51
N ALA A 115 15.01 -0.38 7.75
CA ALA A 115 13.59 -0.23 8.11
C ALA A 115 12.93 1.08 7.64
N GLY A 116 13.64 2.18 7.66
CA GLY A 116 13.13 3.50 7.24
C GLY A 116 13.85 4.11 6.04
N THR A 117 14.71 3.34 5.36
CA THR A 117 15.53 3.88 4.26
C THR A 117 15.68 2.91 3.10
N LEU A 118 16.00 3.46 1.93
CA LEU A 118 16.47 2.74 0.76
C LEU A 118 17.59 3.55 0.12
N THR A 119 18.70 2.88 -0.24
CA THR A 119 19.83 3.53 -0.89
C THR A 119 19.79 3.30 -2.38
N LEU A 120 19.83 4.39 -3.14
CA LEU A 120 19.88 4.36 -4.61
C LEU A 120 21.22 3.81 -5.10
N PRO A 121 21.27 3.15 -6.26
CA PRO A 121 22.55 2.83 -6.90
C PRO A 121 23.24 4.12 -7.35
N SER A 122 24.57 4.10 -7.39
CA SER A 122 25.40 5.28 -7.77
C SER A 122 25.16 5.78 -9.20
N THR A 123 24.48 4.98 -10.02
CA THR A 123 24.10 5.36 -11.40
C THR A 123 22.89 6.30 -11.44
N ILE A 124 22.12 6.40 -10.36
CA ILE A 124 21.00 7.32 -10.27
C ILE A 124 21.49 8.63 -9.66
N PHE A 125 21.28 9.73 -10.39
CA PHE A 125 21.60 11.06 -9.89
C PHE A 125 20.77 11.36 -8.63
N SER A 126 21.44 11.81 -7.58
CA SER A 126 20.81 12.25 -6.34
C SER A 126 21.52 13.49 -5.79
N ARG A 127 20.77 14.32 -5.11
CA ARG A 127 21.25 15.43 -4.31
C ARG A 127 20.37 15.61 -3.09
N LEU A 128 20.79 16.44 -2.16
CA LEU A 128 20.04 16.70 -0.95
C LEU A 128 18.59 17.10 -1.28
N ASN A 129 17.65 16.36 -0.70
CA ASN A 129 16.19 16.58 -0.81
C ASN A 129 15.60 16.46 -2.24
N TYR A 130 16.34 16.00 -3.22
CA TYR A 130 15.87 15.97 -4.63
C TYR A 130 14.56 15.19 -4.82
N PHE A 131 14.40 14.06 -4.14
CA PHE A 131 13.20 13.22 -4.24
C PHE A 131 12.18 13.45 -3.12
N ASN A 132 12.36 14.44 -2.26
CA ASN A 132 11.41 14.69 -1.17
C ASN A 132 10.00 14.93 -1.70
N GLY A 133 9.01 14.27 -1.08
CA GLY A 133 7.62 14.33 -1.46
C GLY A 133 7.25 13.41 -2.64
N ALA A 134 8.20 12.82 -3.35
CA ALA A 134 7.91 11.77 -4.32
C ALA A 134 7.51 10.47 -3.60
N ILE A 135 6.90 9.56 -4.34
CA ILE A 135 6.52 8.24 -3.84
C ILE A 135 7.54 7.23 -4.35
N ILE A 136 8.06 6.37 -3.48
CA ILE A 136 8.82 5.21 -3.88
C ILE A 136 7.96 3.95 -3.74
N ARG A 137 7.92 3.12 -4.78
CA ARG A 137 7.25 1.83 -4.79
C ARG A 137 8.30 0.74 -5.03
N THR A 138 8.30 -0.29 -4.20
CA THR A 138 9.08 -1.51 -4.46
C THR A 138 8.38 -2.34 -5.52
N THR A 139 9.10 -3.01 -6.39
CA THR A 139 8.56 -3.77 -7.53
C THR A 139 9.05 -5.21 -7.59
N GLY A 140 10.10 -5.55 -6.82
CA GLY A 140 10.65 -6.91 -6.77
C GLY A 140 11.73 -7.06 -5.71
N GLY A 141 12.30 -8.23 -5.60
CA GLY A 141 13.30 -8.59 -4.60
C GLY A 141 12.74 -8.66 -3.19
N THR A 142 13.56 -8.52 -2.16
CA THR A 142 13.17 -8.67 -0.74
C THR A 142 12.18 -7.61 -0.34
N GLY A 143 12.06 -6.50 -0.69
CA GLY A 143 11.09 -5.47 -0.26
C GLY A 143 9.83 -5.40 -1.11
N GLY A 144 9.67 -6.26 -2.11
CA GLY A 144 8.56 -6.18 -3.06
C GLY A 144 8.40 -7.45 -3.90
N GLY A 145 7.67 -7.36 -5.01
CA GLY A 145 7.45 -8.49 -5.92
C GLY A 145 6.27 -9.38 -5.53
N GLY A 146 6.40 -10.69 -5.78
CA GLY A 146 5.28 -11.65 -5.71
C GLY A 146 4.43 -11.63 -6.97
N THR A 147 3.49 -12.58 -7.09
CA THR A 147 2.59 -12.66 -8.24
C THR A 147 1.77 -11.39 -8.39
N GLY A 148 1.84 -10.75 -9.56
CA GLY A 148 1.14 -9.49 -9.82
C GLY A 148 1.61 -8.30 -8.95
N GLY A 149 2.75 -8.40 -8.27
CA GLY A 149 3.25 -7.36 -7.37
C GLY A 149 2.59 -7.38 -5.98
N ALA A 150 2.13 -8.54 -5.53
CA ALA A 150 1.39 -8.70 -4.27
C ALA A 150 2.10 -8.07 -3.06
N ASN A 151 3.43 -8.13 -3.01
CA ASN A 151 4.24 -7.62 -1.90
C ASN A 151 4.78 -6.20 -2.14
N ASN A 152 4.40 -5.54 -3.23
CA ASN A 152 4.87 -4.19 -3.51
C ASN A 152 4.41 -3.22 -2.43
N GLN A 153 5.34 -2.45 -1.90
CA GLN A 153 5.10 -1.43 -0.88
C GLN A 153 5.29 -0.06 -1.50
N ALA A 154 4.47 0.91 -1.09
CA ALA A 154 4.66 2.30 -1.49
C ALA A 154 4.80 3.20 -0.27
N ARG A 155 5.72 4.16 -0.33
CA ARG A 155 6.04 5.09 0.76
C ARG A 155 6.30 6.49 0.23
N ILE A 156 6.03 7.49 1.06
CA ILE A 156 6.44 8.87 0.76
C ILE A 156 7.91 9.02 1.13
N ILE A 157 8.70 9.59 0.22
CA ILE A 157 10.08 9.98 0.48
C ILE A 157 10.07 11.26 1.30
N THR A 158 10.62 11.19 2.51
CA THR A 158 10.68 12.32 3.45
C THR A 158 12.05 12.97 3.51
N GLY A 159 13.07 12.33 2.95
CA GLY A 159 14.42 12.82 2.88
C GLY A 159 15.21 12.14 1.77
N CYS A 160 16.16 12.87 1.20
CA CYS A 160 17.13 12.34 0.24
C CYS A 160 18.49 12.98 0.52
N THR A 161 19.51 12.18 0.78
CA THR A 161 20.88 12.67 0.91
C THR A 161 21.56 12.81 -0.44
N ALA A 162 22.66 13.57 -0.51
CA ALA A 162 23.47 13.66 -1.71
C ALA A 162 24.13 12.30 -2.10
N ALA A 163 24.28 11.40 -1.14
CA ALA A 163 24.76 10.03 -1.36
C ALA A 163 23.64 9.06 -1.82
N GLY A 164 22.44 9.55 -2.08
CA GLY A 164 21.32 8.73 -2.57
C GLY A 164 20.62 7.89 -1.51
N VAL A 165 20.78 8.20 -0.22
CA VAL A 165 20.00 7.55 0.83
C VAL A 165 18.65 8.24 0.93
N LEU A 166 17.58 7.52 0.62
CA LEU A 166 16.20 7.95 0.75
C LEU A 166 15.68 7.59 2.14
N SER A 167 15.08 8.53 2.84
CA SER A 167 14.29 8.29 4.04
C SER A 167 12.82 8.19 3.66
N VAL A 168 12.07 7.28 4.27
CA VAL A 168 10.65 7.06 3.97
C VAL A 168 9.81 7.09 5.23
N SER A 169 8.52 7.37 5.07
CA SER A 169 7.53 7.30 6.13
C SER A 169 6.21 6.71 5.61
N PRO A 170 5.60 5.81 6.39
CA PRO A 170 6.15 5.09 7.54
C PRO A 170 7.28 4.13 7.13
N ASN A 171 7.86 3.42 8.08
CA ASN A 171 8.87 2.38 7.80
C ASN A 171 8.32 1.30 6.86
N TRP A 172 9.25 0.61 6.19
CA TRP A 172 8.92 -0.57 5.40
C TRP A 172 8.36 -1.69 6.28
N GLU A 173 7.35 -2.40 5.83
CA GLU A 173 6.85 -3.62 6.46
C GLU A 173 7.86 -4.76 6.28
N THR A 174 8.32 -4.93 5.04
CA THR A 174 9.45 -5.82 4.72
C THR A 174 10.63 -4.93 4.35
N THR A 175 11.69 -5.00 5.15
CA THR A 175 12.90 -4.19 4.95
C THR A 175 13.53 -4.51 3.59
N PRO A 176 13.74 -3.50 2.73
CA PRO A 176 14.46 -3.68 1.46
C PRO A 176 15.92 -4.07 1.67
N ASP A 177 16.51 -4.66 0.64
CA ASP A 177 17.94 -4.95 0.55
C ASP A 177 18.48 -4.63 -0.85
N ASN A 178 19.69 -5.09 -1.16
CA ASN A 178 20.33 -4.89 -2.45
C ASN A 178 19.73 -5.72 -3.61
N THR A 179 18.72 -6.53 -3.36
CA THR A 179 17.93 -7.24 -4.39
C THR A 179 16.64 -6.51 -4.74
N THR A 180 16.24 -5.54 -3.91
CA THR A 180 14.96 -4.83 -4.06
C THR A 180 14.97 -3.94 -5.28
N THR A 181 14.07 -4.19 -6.22
CA THR A 181 13.80 -3.27 -7.33
C THR A 181 12.72 -2.26 -6.93
N PHE A 182 12.80 -1.07 -7.51
CA PHE A 182 11.91 0.04 -7.16
C PHE A 182 11.63 0.97 -8.34
N ASP A 183 10.50 1.70 -8.20
CA ASP A 183 10.17 2.87 -9.00
C ASP A 183 10.04 4.09 -8.08
N ILE A 184 10.57 5.24 -8.48
CA ILE A 184 10.23 6.53 -7.90
C ILE A 184 9.18 7.17 -8.80
N LEU A 185 8.07 7.55 -8.20
CA LEU A 185 6.86 8.02 -8.87
C LEU A 185 6.64 9.50 -8.57
N GLY A 186 6.33 10.28 -9.60
CA GLY A 186 5.90 11.67 -9.47
C GLY A 186 4.38 11.76 -9.25
N TRP A 187 3.93 12.79 -8.57
CA TRP A 187 2.52 13.12 -8.42
C TRP A 187 2.34 14.65 -8.49
N GLU A 188 1.12 15.13 -8.64
CA GLU A 188 0.84 16.55 -8.91
C GLU A 188 1.39 17.55 -7.87
N GLY A 189 1.79 17.10 -6.70
CA GLY A 189 2.46 17.93 -5.67
C GLY A 189 3.97 17.81 -5.65
N TRP A 190 4.57 16.98 -6.50
CA TRP A 190 6.01 16.83 -6.56
C TRP A 190 6.60 17.72 -7.67
N HIS A 191 7.26 18.77 -7.27
CA HIS A 191 8.11 19.59 -8.13
C HIS A 191 9.53 19.31 -7.71
N GLY A 192 10.29 18.56 -8.52
CA GLY A 192 11.68 18.25 -8.21
C GLY A 192 12.37 19.49 -7.62
N GLN A 193 12.89 19.36 -6.41
CA GLN A 193 13.48 20.48 -5.67
C GLN A 193 14.62 21.06 -6.49
N THR A 194 14.49 22.28 -6.96
CA THR A 194 15.52 23.04 -7.71
C THR A 194 16.65 23.48 -6.82
#